data_2b6756d36993f8b6f975b2063d4d6790
#
_entry.id   2b6756d36993f8b6f975b2063d4d6790
#
_cell.length_a   1.000
_cell.length_b   1.000
_cell.length_c   1.000
_cell.angle_alpha   90.00
_cell.angle_beta   90.00
_cell.angle_gamma   90.00
#
_symmetry.space_group_name_H-M   'P 1'
#
loop_
_entity.id
_entity.type
_entity.pdbx_description
1 polymer ?
#
loop_
_entity_poly.entity_id
_entity_poly.type
_entity_poly.pdbx_seq_one_letter_code
_entity_poly.pdbx_strand_id
1 'polypeptide(L)'
;MKTREEHGNREVASMAIRALSFAFLASTLGCATAPKAYNEPHPDDNAYVWKPLFDKTLSNAEFAAGAWHYDADGYLTPLVDKPIWSRDEYENYVLDLEYKMQAEGNSGVFIYITNLDKFPKYKIEVQLLDDYCDKHKGELPYQYTGSLYGRTAAREICSKPAGEWNRMTIYCQGKNVHVVLNGKAVVDANLDDWKDPLVNPDGTPVPGWHRGFPALSTIPTRGRVGFQGKHEDTGVVLKYVRIASLH
;
A
#
# COMPACT_ATOMS: atom_id res chain seq x y z
N MET A 1 43.82 -44.84 62.66
CA MET A 1 44.96 -44.25 63.41
C MET A 1 45.01 -42.80 63.12
N LYS A 2 44.67 -42.02 64.12
CA LYS A 2 45.25 -40.73 64.57
C LYS A 2 45.52 -39.69 63.44
N THR A 3 45.03 -38.57 63.47
CA THR A 3 44.87 -37.36 64.31
C THR A 3 45.38 -36.19 63.42
N ARG A 4 44.88 -35.04 63.30
CA ARG A 4 44.62 -34.00 64.25
C ARG A 4 44.20 -32.75 63.50
N GLU A 5 43.36 -32.01 64.10
CA GLU A 5 42.97 -30.62 63.85
C GLU A 5 44.14 -29.66 63.72
N GLU A 6 44.00 -28.61 62.99
CA GLU A 6 44.39 -27.28 63.46
C GLU A 6 43.65 -26.14 62.78
N HIS A 7 43.21 -25.25 63.58
CA HIS A 7 42.51 -24.02 63.34
C HIS A 7 43.37 -22.99 62.57
N GLY A 8 42.74 -22.23 61.72
CA GLY A 8 43.33 -21.02 61.15
C GLY A 8 42.25 -20.01 60.76
N ASN A 9 41.91 -19.17 61.74
CA ASN A 9 41.14 -17.93 61.55
C ASN A 9 41.77 -17.05 60.47
N ARG A 10 40.98 -16.64 59.48
CA ARG A 10 41.30 -15.43 58.68
C ARG A 10 40.05 -14.62 58.41
N GLU A 11 40.19 -13.41 58.85
CA GLU A 11 39.36 -12.21 58.80
C GLU A 11 38.43 -12.09 57.60
N VAL A 12 37.18 -11.78 57.93
CA VAL A 12 36.15 -11.37 57.00
C VAL A 12 36.39 -9.91 56.62
N ALA A 13 36.97 -9.63 55.46
CA ALA A 13 37.01 -8.32 54.90
C ALA A 13 35.64 -8.00 54.26
N SER A 14 34.91 -7.14 54.91
CA SER A 14 33.65 -6.57 54.42
C SER A 14 33.91 -5.69 53.19
N MET A 15 33.58 -6.24 51.99
CA MET A 15 33.50 -5.43 50.77
C MET A 15 32.08 -4.87 50.65
N ALA A 16 31.94 -3.59 50.98
CA ALA A 16 30.72 -2.82 50.76
C ALA A 16 30.45 -2.71 49.25
N ILE A 17 29.47 -3.46 48.75
CA ILE A 17 28.95 -3.31 47.39
C ILE A 17 28.11 -2.01 47.36
N ARG A 18 28.66 -0.98 46.73
CA ARG A 18 27.88 0.22 46.36
C ARG A 18 26.92 -0.15 45.26
N ALA A 19 25.64 -0.25 45.59
CA ALA A 19 24.57 -0.34 44.61
C ALA A 19 24.51 0.97 43.83
N LEU A 20 24.95 0.95 42.54
CA LEU A 20 24.64 2.01 41.61
C LEU A 20 23.16 1.87 41.23
N SER A 21 22.32 2.73 41.77
CA SER A 21 20.94 2.90 41.30
C SER A 21 20.98 3.51 39.91
N PHE A 22 20.81 2.67 38.87
CA PHE A 22 20.45 3.15 37.54
C PHE A 22 19.00 3.63 37.61
N ALA A 23 18.81 4.93 37.66
CA ALA A 23 17.51 5.54 37.39
C ALA A 23 17.20 5.30 35.90
N PHE A 24 16.33 4.34 35.61
CA PHE A 24 15.68 4.21 34.30
C PHE A 24 14.79 5.44 34.10
N LEU A 25 15.30 6.41 33.34
CA LEU A 25 14.46 7.45 32.77
C LEU A 25 13.57 6.76 31.76
N ALA A 26 12.37 6.37 32.15
CA ALA A 26 11.34 5.96 31.24
C ALA A 26 10.96 7.19 30.40
N SER A 27 11.60 7.35 29.23
CA SER A 27 11.10 8.23 28.22
C SER A 27 9.75 7.68 27.79
N THR A 28 8.68 8.33 28.23
CA THR A 28 7.35 8.13 27.66
C THR A 28 7.43 8.54 26.18
N LEU A 29 7.77 7.59 25.30
CA LEU A 29 7.43 7.75 23.89
C LEU A 29 5.91 7.90 23.88
N GLY A 30 5.44 9.12 23.72
CA GLY A 30 4.04 9.38 23.42
C GLY A 30 3.72 8.54 22.18
N CYS A 31 2.81 7.58 22.35
CA CYS A 31 2.25 6.84 21.25
C CYS A 31 1.52 7.88 20.38
N ALA A 32 2.20 8.42 19.37
CA ALA A 32 1.56 9.25 18.37
C ALA A 32 0.52 8.38 17.70
N THR A 33 -0.74 8.60 18.02
CA THR A 33 -1.84 7.92 17.35
C THR A 33 -1.71 8.23 15.85
N ALA A 34 -1.72 7.18 15.01
CA ALA A 34 -1.71 7.37 13.57
C ALA A 34 -2.80 8.39 13.17
N PRO A 35 -2.52 9.29 12.23
CA PRO A 35 -3.51 10.28 11.80
C PRO A 35 -4.76 9.57 11.27
N LYS A 36 -5.93 9.98 11.76
CA LYS A 36 -7.21 9.42 11.30
C LYS A 36 -7.52 9.89 9.87
N ALA A 37 -8.31 9.10 9.14
CA ALA A 37 -8.89 9.54 7.89
C ALA A 37 -9.79 10.77 8.12
N TYR A 38 -9.77 11.71 7.19
CA TYR A 38 -10.61 12.90 7.23
C TYR A 38 -11.49 12.98 5.99
N ASN A 39 -12.61 13.71 6.10
CA ASN A 39 -13.52 13.88 4.96
C ASN A 39 -12.83 14.69 3.88
N GLU A 40 -12.80 14.15 2.67
CA GLU A 40 -12.32 14.78 1.47
C GLU A 40 -13.20 14.36 0.30
N PRO A 41 -13.97 15.28 -0.31
CA PRO A 41 -14.82 14.95 -1.44
C PRO A 41 -13.96 14.55 -2.65
N HIS A 42 -14.48 13.62 -3.43
CA HIS A 42 -13.89 13.34 -4.74
C HIS A 42 -14.04 14.58 -5.66
N PRO A 43 -13.14 14.76 -6.63
CA PRO A 43 -13.23 15.90 -7.54
C PRO A 43 -14.51 15.85 -8.37
N ASP A 44 -15.10 17.04 -8.62
CA ASP A 44 -16.21 17.19 -9.53
C ASP A 44 -15.80 16.94 -10.99
N ASP A 45 -16.77 16.66 -11.86
CA ASP A 45 -16.50 16.40 -13.27
C ASP A 45 -15.84 17.59 -13.99
N ASN A 46 -16.07 18.81 -13.52
CA ASN A 46 -15.49 20.04 -14.07
C ASN A 46 -14.17 20.46 -13.40
N ALA A 47 -13.69 19.71 -12.38
CA ALA A 47 -12.46 20.07 -11.67
C ALA A 47 -11.21 19.93 -12.54
N TYR A 48 -11.24 19.04 -13.52
CA TYR A 48 -10.12 18.73 -14.41
C TYR A 48 -10.56 18.46 -15.84
N VAL A 49 -9.60 18.49 -16.79
CA VAL A 49 -9.81 18.02 -18.17
C VAL A 49 -9.62 16.50 -18.19
N TRP A 50 -10.69 15.79 -17.90
CA TRP A 50 -10.70 14.34 -17.83
C TRP A 50 -10.57 13.66 -19.19
N LYS A 51 -9.80 12.58 -19.23
CA LYS A 51 -9.73 11.64 -20.36
C LYS A 51 -9.99 10.23 -19.83
N PRO A 52 -10.68 9.36 -20.57
CA PRO A 52 -10.68 7.93 -20.26
C PRO A 52 -9.23 7.41 -20.21
N LEU A 53 -8.88 6.63 -19.18
CA LEU A 53 -7.57 5.98 -19.13
C LEU A 53 -7.43 4.96 -20.26
N PHE A 54 -8.51 4.22 -20.51
CA PHE A 54 -8.60 3.26 -21.60
C PHE A 54 -9.74 3.63 -22.55
N ASP A 55 -9.50 3.55 -23.85
CA ASP A 55 -10.56 3.73 -24.85
C ASP A 55 -11.48 2.49 -24.89
N LYS A 56 -12.65 2.62 -25.52
CA LYS A 56 -13.65 1.56 -25.57
C LYS A 56 -13.20 0.29 -26.30
N THR A 57 -12.14 0.38 -27.10
CA THR A 57 -11.58 -0.73 -27.86
C THR A 57 -10.33 -1.31 -27.20
N LEU A 58 -9.85 -0.70 -26.11
CA LEU A 58 -8.60 -1.00 -25.43
C LEU A 58 -7.36 -0.88 -26.35
N SER A 59 -7.46 -0.09 -27.44
CA SER A 59 -6.35 0.08 -28.39
C SER A 59 -5.18 0.82 -27.79
N ASN A 60 -5.42 1.67 -26.77
CA ASN A 60 -4.43 2.41 -26.00
C ASN A 60 -3.98 1.67 -24.72
N ALA A 61 -4.34 0.39 -24.60
CA ALA A 61 -3.93 -0.48 -23.51
C ALA A 61 -2.92 -1.54 -23.98
N GLU A 62 -2.16 -2.08 -23.04
CA GLU A 62 -1.28 -3.23 -23.20
C GLU A 62 -1.65 -4.31 -22.19
N PHE A 63 -2.01 -5.49 -22.67
CA PHE A 63 -2.41 -6.64 -21.84
C PHE A 63 -2.32 -7.93 -22.65
N ALA A 64 -2.32 -9.07 -21.97
CA ALA A 64 -2.36 -10.37 -22.62
C ALA A 64 -3.68 -10.56 -23.39
N ALA A 65 -3.63 -11.11 -24.61
CA ALA A 65 -4.82 -11.29 -25.44
C ALA A 65 -5.92 -12.03 -24.67
N GLY A 66 -7.14 -11.46 -24.69
CA GLY A 66 -8.30 -12.01 -23.99
C GLY A 66 -8.30 -11.86 -22.48
N ALA A 67 -7.32 -11.14 -21.88
CA ALA A 67 -7.26 -11.00 -20.44
C ALA A 67 -8.24 -9.96 -19.88
N TRP A 68 -8.60 -8.96 -20.67
CA TRP A 68 -9.49 -7.87 -20.30
C TRP A 68 -10.48 -7.55 -21.41
N HIS A 69 -11.65 -7.09 -21.04
CA HIS A 69 -12.68 -6.62 -21.98
C HIS A 69 -13.61 -5.62 -21.31
N TYR A 70 -14.35 -4.87 -22.12
CA TYR A 70 -15.56 -4.20 -21.66
C TYR A 70 -16.72 -5.16 -21.77
N ASP A 71 -17.46 -5.38 -20.69
CA ASP A 71 -18.67 -6.21 -20.68
C ASP A 71 -19.87 -5.51 -21.34
N ALA A 72 -21.03 -6.16 -21.35
CA ALA A 72 -22.25 -5.65 -21.98
C ALA A 72 -22.76 -4.34 -21.33
N ASP A 73 -22.44 -4.11 -20.06
CA ASP A 73 -22.79 -2.91 -19.31
C ASP A 73 -21.75 -1.79 -19.50
N GLY A 74 -20.67 -2.07 -20.24
CA GLY A 74 -19.59 -1.14 -20.51
C GLY A 74 -18.60 -1.02 -19.35
N TYR A 75 -18.51 -2.02 -18.48
CA TYR A 75 -17.54 -2.07 -17.41
C TYR A 75 -16.28 -2.81 -17.82
N LEU A 76 -15.13 -2.28 -17.43
CA LEU A 76 -13.84 -2.93 -17.68
C LEU A 76 -13.65 -4.09 -16.69
N THR A 77 -13.53 -5.29 -17.21
CA THR A 77 -13.56 -6.54 -16.44
C THR A 77 -12.39 -7.46 -16.82
N PRO A 78 -11.61 -7.95 -15.85
CA PRO A 78 -10.58 -8.95 -16.08
C PRO A 78 -11.22 -10.34 -16.27
N LEU A 79 -10.63 -11.15 -17.13
CA LEU A 79 -11.03 -12.56 -17.33
C LEU A 79 -10.06 -13.54 -16.66
N VAL A 80 -8.80 -13.14 -16.50
CA VAL A 80 -7.73 -13.96 -15.92
C VAL A 80 -6.81 -13.11 -15.05
N ASP A 81 -5.92 -13.75 -14.28
CA ASP A 81 -4.88 -13.09 -13.48
C ASP A 81 -3.75 -12.57 -14.37
N LYS A 82 -4.03 -11.54 -15.13
CA LYS A 82 -3.06 -10.80 -15.94
C LYS A 82 -3.37 -9.30 -15.88
N PRO A 83 -2.37 -8.46 -15.68
CA PRO A 83 -2.57 -7.02 -15.60
C PRO A 83 -2.94 -6.40 -16.95
N ILE A 84 -3.52 -5.18 -16.85
CA ILE A 84 -3.70 -4.24 -17.97
C ILE A 84 -2.92 -2.97 -17.67
N TRP A 85 -2.30 -2.40 -18.68
CA TRP A 85 -1.46 -1.21 -18.58
C TRP A 85 -1.90 -0.15 -19.58
N SER A 86 -1.81 1.13 -19.21
CA SER A 86 -1.84 2.21 -20.18
C SER A 86 -0.63 2.10 -21.12
N ARG A 87 -0.79 2.45 -22.42
CA ARG A 87 0.38 2.63 -23.30
C ARG A 87 1.07 3.95 -23.02
N ASP A 88 0.30 4.97 -22.65
CA ASP A 88 0.82 6.27 -22.25
C ASP A 88 1.43 6.22 -20.85
N GLU A 89 2.41 7.07 -20.64
CA GLU A 89 3.05 7.34 -19.35
C GLU A 89 2.55 8.67 -18.79
N TYR A 90 2.38 8.72 -17.47
CA TYR A 90 1.89 9.86 -16.73
C TYR A 90 2.88 10.23 -15.63
N GLU A 91 3.00 11.51 -15.30
CA GLU A 91 3.90 11.99 -14.26
C GLU A 91 3.13 12.66 -13.11
N ASN A 92 2.53 13.82 -13.38
CA ASN A 92 1.67 14.52 -12.44
C ASN A 92 0.22 14.35 -12.91
N TYR A 93 -0.57 13.61 -12.17
CA TYR A 93 -1.93 13.28 -12.59
C TYR A 93 -2.85 12.99 -11.42
N VAL A 94 -4.14 13.09 -11.68
CA VAL A 94 -5.20 12.54 -10.87
C VAL A 94 -5.87 11.41 -11.63
N LEU A 95 -5.96 10.25 -11.00
CA LEU A 95 -6.70 9.07 -11.48
C LEU A 95 -7.97 8.95 -10.65
N ASP A 96 -9.12 8.87 -11.30
CA ASP A 96 -10.42 8.72 -10.65
C ASP A 96 -11.17 7.55 -11.26
N LEU A 97 -11.71 6.68 -10.41
CA LEU A 97 -12.38 5.46 -10.84
C LEU A 97 -13.46 5.03 -9.86
N GLU A 98 -14.44 4.32 -10.38
CA GLU A 98 -15.33 3.52 -9.56
C GLU A 98 -15.03 2.04 -9.76
N TYR A 99 -15.06 1.28 -8.67
CA TYR A 99 -14.80 -0.15 -8.68
C TYR A 99 -15.81 -0.91 -7.81
N LYS A 100 -16.00 -2.16 -8.15
CA LYS A 100 -16.82 -3.10 -7.40
C LYS A 100 -16.05 -4.40 -7.25
N MET A 101 -15.76 -4.76 -6.00
CA MET A 101 -15.08 -6.02 -5.70
C MET A 101 -16.03 -7.20 -5.86
N GLN A 102 -15.53 -8.31 -6.37
CA GLN A 102 -16.18 -9.61 -6.24
C GLN A 102 -15.97 -10.13 -4.80
N ALA A 103 -16.81 -11.06 -4.36
CA ALA A 103 -16.61 -11.73 -3.07
C ALA A 103 -15.23 -12.39 -3.03
N GLU A 104 -14.52 -12.22 -1.91
CA GLU A 104 -13.13 -12.65 -1.71
C GLU A 104 -12.13 -12.04 -2.71
N GLY A 105 -12.52 -10.95 -3.37
CA GLY A 105 -11.73 -10.32 -4.43
C GLY A 105 -10.45 -9.69 -3.91
N ASN A 106 -9.39 -9.84 -4.72
CA ASN A 106 -8.10 -9.20 -4.53
C ASN A 106 -7.63 -8.65 -5.87
N SER A 107 -7.27 -7.38 -5.90
CA SER A 107 -6.78 -6.65 -7.06
C SER A 107 -5.97 -5.43 -6.60
N GLY A 108 -5.54 -4.57 -7.53
CA GLY A 108 -4.78 -3.38 -7.19
C GLY A 108 -4.69 -2.39 -8.35
N VAL A 109 -4.50 -1.14 -8.00
CA VAL A 109 -4.15 -0.07 -8.94
C VAL A 109 -2.64 0.12 -8.91
N PHE A 110 -1.99 -0.04 -10.05
CA PHE A 110 -0.55 0.15 -10.18
C PHE A 110 -0.24 1.55 -10.70
N ILE A 111 0.65 2.25 -10.02
CA ILE A 111 1.10 3.59 -10.38
C ILE A 111 2.61 3.61 -10.59
N TYR A 112 3.10 4.57 -11.38
CA TYR A 112 4.52 4.78 -11.67
C TYR A 112 5.24 3.53 -12.21
N ILE A 113 4.59 2.74 -13.05
CA ILE A 113 5.22 1.58 -13.67
C ILE A 113 6.16 2.04 -14.77
N THR A 114 7.47 1.92 -14.53
CA THR A 114 8.52 2.41 -15.41
C THR A 114 9.14 1.33 -16.28
N ASN A 115 8.96 0.07 -15.92
CA ASN A 115 9.56 -1.05 -16.64
C ASN A 115 8.71 -2.31 -16.46
N LEU A 116 8.02 -2.72 -17.52
CA LEU A 116 7.17 -3.92 -17.51
C LEU A 116 7.98 -5.22 -17.41
N ASP A 117 9.22 -5.26 -17.95
CA ASP A 117 10.08 -6.44 -17.88
C ASP A 117 10.56 -6.73 -16.45
N LYS A 118 10.61 -5.69 -15.63
CA LYS A 118 10.99 -5.78 -14.22
C LYS A 118 9.78 -5.81 -13.26
N PHE A 119 8.56 -5.82 -13.80
CA PHE A 119 7.37 -6.07 -13.00
C PHE A 119 7.47 -7.48 -12.36
N PRO A 120 7.12 -7.64 -11.08
CA PRO A 120 6.47 -6.68 -10.19
C PRO A 120 7.39 -5.79 -9.31
N LYS A 121 8.72 -5.84 -9.48
CA LYS A 121 9.66 -5.17 -8.56
C LYS A 121 9.65 -3.65 -8.61
N TYR A 122 9.19 -3.07 -9.74
CA TYR A 122 9.16 -1.62 -9.96
C TYR A 122 7.70 -1.15 -10.03
N LYS A 123 6.92 -1.49 -9.01
CA LYS A 123 5.52 -1.05 -8.88
C LYS A 123 5.28 -0.36 -7.55
N ILE A 124 4.36 0.57 -7.54
CA ILE A 124 3.64 1.02 -6.36
C ILE A 124 2.20 0.60 -6.58
N GLU A 125 1.61 -0.04 -5.59
CA GLU A 125 0.27 -0.58 -5.67
C GLU A 125 -0.63 0.06 -4.62
N VAL A 126 -1.75 0.61 -5.06
CA VAL A 126 -2.85 0.99 -4.20
C VAL A 126 -3.81 -0.19 -4.16
N GLN A 127 -3.98 -0.78 -2.99
CA GLN A 127 -4.70 -2.03 -2.80
C GLN A 127 -6.20 -1.91 -3.06
N LEU A 128 -6.78 -2.94 -3.67
CA LEU A 128 -8.21 -3.19 -3.80
C LEU A 128 -8.50 -4.60 -3.27
N LEU A 129 -9.29 -4.71 -2.20
CA LEU A 129 -9.56 -5.96 -1.51
C LEU A 129 -11.04 -6.04 -1.11
N ASP A 130 -11.59 -7.23 -0.99
CA ASP A 130 -12.81 -7.44 -0.23
C ASP A 130 -12.47 -7.48 1.27
N ASP A 131 -12.43 -6.30 1.88
CA ASP A 131 -11.96 -6.09 3.26
C ASP A 131 -12.85 -6.77 4.32
N TYR A 132 -14.03 -7.27 3.92
CA TYR A 132 -15.04 -7.79 4.85
C TYR A 132 -15.19 -9.31 4.83
N CYS A 133 -14.55 -10.01 3.89
CA CYS A 133 -14.66 -11.46 3.83
C CYS A 133 -13.77 -12.15 4.88
N ASP A 134 -14.17 -13.38 5.25
CA ASP A 134 -13.42 -14.16 6.23
C ASP A 134 -12.02 -14.55 5.75
N LYS A 135 -11.82 -14.70 4.45
CA LYS A 135 -10.52 -15.02 3.82
C LYS A 135 -9.44 -13.99 4.13
N HIS A 136 -9.81 -12.71 4.15
CA HIS A 136 -8.89 -11.60 4.35
C HIS A 136 -8.87 -11.07 5.79
N LYS A 137 -9.55 -11.78 6.69
CA LYS A 137 -9.53 -11.45 8.12
C LYS A 137 -8.15 -11.68 8.72
N GLY A 138 -7.57 -10.62 9.29
CA GLY A 138 -6.24 -10.71 9.91
C GLY A 138 -5.08 -10.44 8.97
N GLU A 139 -5.34 -9.96 7.76
CA GLU A 139 -4.31 -9.38 6.92
C GLU A 139 -3.59 -8.23 7.63
N LEU A 140 -2.36 -7.93 7.22
CA LEU A 140 -1.61 -6.82 7.80
C LEU A 140 -2.23 -5.49 7.38
N PRO A 141 -2.16 -4.43 8.23
CA PRO A 141 -2.86 -3.17 7.97
C PRO A 141 -2.62 -2.56 6.59
N TYR A 142 -1.43 -2.71 6.03
CA TYR A 142 -1.07 -2.22 4.69
C TYR A 142 -1.50 -3.14 3.53
N GLN A 143 -2.33 -4.16 3.80
CA GLN A 143 -2.92 -5.05 2.80
C GLN A 143 -4.41 -4.76 2.56
N TYR A 144 -5.04 -3.89 3.35
CA TYR A 144 -6.43 -3.49 3.15
C TYR A 144 -6.57 -2.40 2.08
N THR A 145 -7.78 -2.28 1.55
CA THR A 145 -8.11 -1.35 0.45
C THR A 145 -7.68 0.09 0.74
N GLY A 146 -7.10 0.72 -0.27
CA GLY A 146 -6.61 2.10 -0.23
C GLY A 146 -5.20 2.26 0.31
N SER A 147 -4.62 1.21 0.91
CA SER A 147 -3.22 1.20 1.37
C SER A 147 -2.23 1.26 0.21
N LEU A 148 -1.03 1.81 0.41
CA LEU A 148 0.10 1.47 -0.44
C LEU A 148 0.62 0.10 -0.01
N TYR A 149 0.34 -0.93 -0.80
CA TYR A 149 0.52 -2.33 -0.46
C TYR A 149 1.93 -2.65 0.06
N GLY A 150 1.99 -3.18 1.28
CA GLY A 150 3.25 -3.52 1.93
C GLY A 150 4.11 -2.31 2.36
N ARG A 151 3.59 -1.08 2.28
CA ARG A 151 4.34 0.16 2.57
C ARG A 151 3.69 1.03 3.65
N THR A 152 2.47 1.44 3.46
CA THR A 152 1.72 2.19 4.47
C THR A 152 0.25 1.84 4.44
N ALA A 153 -0.33 1.68 5.61
CA ALA A 153 -1.74 1.36 5.77
C ALA A 153 -2.64 2.55 5.40
N ALA A 154 -3.81 2.26 4.89
CA ALA A 154 -4.91 3.20 4.89
C ALA A 154 -5.23 3.60 6.35
N ARG A 155 -5.50 4.88 6.58
CA ARG A 155 -5.81 5.43 7.92
C ARG A 155 -7.08 4.83 8.53
N GLU A 156 -7.98 4.34 7.68
CA GLU A 156 -9.26 3.76 8.06
C GLU A 156 -9.76 2.85 6.94
N ILE A 157 -10.45 1.77 7.27
CA ILE A 157 -11.16 0.95 6.27
C ILE A 157 -12.42 1.71 5.89
N CYS A 158 -12.44 2.24 4.66
CA CYS A 158 -13.53 3.04 4.10
C CYS A 158 -14.18 2.38 2.88
N SER A 159 -13.76 1.16 2.52
CA SER A 159 -14.38 0.38 1.45
C SER A 159 -15.79 -0.05 1.84
N LYS A 160 -16.59 -0.36 0.83
CA LYS A 160 -17.90 -1.00 1.00
C LYS A 160 -17.76 -2.50 0.73
N PRO A 161 -18.67 -3.32 1.24
CA PRO A 161 -18.68 -4.76 1.01
C PRO A 161 -18.65 -5.15 -0.47
N ALA A 162 -18.20 -6.37 -0.76
CA ALA A 162 -18.23 -6.94 -2.10
C ALA A 162 -19.62 -6.81 -2.75
N GLY A 163 -19.68 -6.51 -4.04
CA GLY A 163 -20.89 -6.24 -4.79
C GLY A 163 -21.36 -4.78 -4.76
N GLU A 164 -20.81 -3.93 -3.91
CA GLU A 164 -21.11 -2.50 -3.87
C GLU A 164 -20.08 -1.67 -4.63
N TRP A 165 -20.55 -0.55 -5.22
CA TRP A 165 -19.66 0.40 -5.91
C TRP A 165 -18.94 1.29 -4.91
N ASN A 166 -17.63 1.33 -5.04
CA ASN A 166 -16.71 2.23 -4.37
C ASN A 166 -16.19 3.26 -5.37
N ARG A 167 -15.81 4.45 -4.90
CA ARG A 167 -15.07 5.44 -5.69
C ARG A 167 -13.71 5.68 -5.05
N MET A 168 -12.68 5.67 -5.88
CA MET A 168 -11.31 5.96 -5.47
C MET A 168 -10.73 7.06 -6.37
N THR A 169 -10.07 8.04 -5.73
CA THR A 169 -9.26 9.04 -6.42
C THR A 169 -7.84 8.95 -5.92
N ILE A 170 -6.88 8.88 -6.83
CA ILE A 170 -5.45 8.83 -6.54
C ILE A 170 -4.78 10.03 -7.18
N TYR A 171 -4.19 10.89 -6.35
CA TYR A 171 -3.39 12.03 -6.80
C TYR A 171 -1.92 11.63 -6.75
N CYS A 172 -1.24 11.80 -7.86
CA CYS A 172 0.19 11.56 -8.04
C CYS A 172 0.85 12.86 -8.47
N GLN A 173 1.61 13.50 -7.58
CA GLN A 173 2.31 14.75 -7.87
C GLN A 173 3.76 14.66 -7.41
N GLY A 174 4.69 14.47 -8.34
CA GLY A 174 6.06 14.14 -8.01
C GLY A 174 6.11 12.90 -7.11
N LYS A 175 6.74 13.02 -5.95
CA LYS A 175 6.83 11.94 -4.94
C LYS A 175 5.61 11.83 -4.02
N ASN A 176 4.66 12.75 -4.12
CA ASN A 176 3.47 12.72 -3.27
C ASN A 176 2.40 11.82 -3.90
N VAL A 177 1.89 10.89 -3.09
CA VAL A 177 0.77 10.02 -3.42
C VAL A 177 -0.31 10.23 -2.37
N HIS A 178 -1.48 10.68 -2.81
CA HIS A 178 -2.62 10.92 -1.95
C HIS A 178 -3.81 10.11 -2.45
N VAL A 179 -4.49 9.40 -1.55
CA VAL A 179 -5.61 8.49 -1.88
C VAL A 179 -6.86 8.90 -1.13
N VAL A 180 -7.93 9.14 -1.88
CA VAL A 180 -9.28 9.36 -1.36
C VAL A 180 -10.15 8.14 -1.71
N LEU A 181 -10.77 7.54 -0.71
CA LEU A 181 -11.67 6.39 -0.84
C LEU A 181 -13.03 6.72 -0.23
N ASN A 182 -14.08 6.67 -1.03
CA ASN A 182 -15.47 6.94 -0.60
C ASN A 182 -15.62 8.26 0.18
N GLY A 183 -14.91 9.32 -0.26
CA GLY A 183 -14.97 10.65 0.37
C GLY A 183 -14.14 10.79 1.64
N LYS A 184 -13.17 9.92 1.84
CA LYS A 184 -12.21 9.94 2.95
C LYS A 184 -10.77 9.91 2.44
N ALA A 185 -9.93 10.84 2.88
CA ALA A 185 -8.49 10.77 2.65
C ALA A 185 -7.89 9.66 3.52
N VAL A 186 -7.46 8.57 2.88
CA VAL A 186 -6.98 7.36 3.57
C VAL A 186 -5.47 7.21 3.53
N VAL A 187 -4.80 7.77 2.52
CA VAL A 187 -3.34 7.82 2.41
C VAL A 187 -2.91 9.21 1.99
N ASP A 188 -1.82 9.68 2.59
CA ASP A 188 -1.07 10.87 2.22
C ASP A 188 0.39 10.56 2.49
N ALA A 189 1.14 10.27 1.44
CA ALA A 189 2.48 9.70 1.51
C ALA A 189 3.45 10.44 0.59
N ASN A 190 4.65 10.71 1.09
CA ASN A 190 5.78 11.18 0.27
C ASN A 190 6.74 10.02 0.07
N LEU A 191 6.94 9.57 -1.17
CA LEU A 191 7.79 8.42 -1.48
C LEU A 191 9.26 8.62 -1.09
N ASP A 192 9.71 9.86 -0.91
CA ASP A 192 11.06 10.18 -0.44
C ASP A 192 11.31 9.76 1.02
N ASP A 193 10.25 9.47 1.77
CA ASP A 193 10.38 8.96 3.14
C ASP A 193 10.88 7.50 3.16
N TRP A 194 10.64 6.73 2.10
CA TRP A 194 11.11 5.33 1.96
C TRP A 194 12.52 5.28 1.37
N LYS A 195 13.52 5.61 2.17
CA LYS A 195 14.95 5.60 1.79
C LYS A 195 15.59 4.23 1.88
N ASP A 196 15.02 3.34 2.70
CA ASP A 196 15.46 1.96 2.88
C ASP A 196 14.50 1.00 2.15
N PRO A 197 15.00 0.06 1.33
CA PRO A 197 14.15 -0.91 0.67
C PRO A 197 13.58 -1.98 1.61
N LEU A 198 14.10 -2.10 2.83
CA LEU A 198 13.75 -3.15 3.79
C LEU A 198 12.95 -2.65 4.99
N VAL A 199 12.89 -1.33 5.20
CA VAL A 199 12.25 -0.73 6.37
C VAL A 199 11.33 0.40 5.92
N ASN A 200 10.10 0.40 6.42
CA ASN A 200 9.14 1.49 6.23
C ASN A 200 9.49 2.69 7.13
N PRO A 201 9.03 3.92 6.82
CA PRO A 201 9.34 5.12 7.60
C PRO A 201 8.93 5.04 9.09
N ASP A 202 7.91 4.23 9.41
CA ASP A 202 7.44 3.97 10.78
C ASP A 202 8.31 2.96 11.55
N GLY A 203 9.39 2.46 10.92
CA GLY A 203 10.29 1.47 11.50
C GLY A 203 9.83 0.01 11.32
N THR A 204 8.66 -0.23 10.72
CA THR A 204 8.21 -1.60 10.44
C THR A 204 8.99 -2.22 9.28
N PRO A 205 9.24 -3.55 9.29
CA PRO A 205 9.93 -4.19 8.20
C PRO A 205 9.03 -4.22 6.94
N VAL A 206 9.65 -3.97 5.79
CA VAL A 206 9.00 -4.23 4.50
C VAL A 206 8.79 -5.74 4.34
N PRO A 207 7.60 -6.20 3.93
CA PRO A 207 7.30 -7.61 3.81
C PRO A 207 8.28 -8.40 2.93
N GLY A 208 8.49 -9.67 3.29
CA GLY A 208 9.45 -10.53 2.60
C GLY A 208 9.17 -10.71 1.09
N TRP A 209 7.92 -10.61 0.65
CA TRP A 209 7.54 -10.67 -0.77
C TRP A 209 7.95 -9.42 -1.57
N HIS A 210 8.28 -8.30 -0.90
CA HIS A 210 8.89 -7.12 -1.51
C HIS A 210 10.43 -7.14 -1.45
N ARG A 211 11.04 -8.25 -1.00
CA ARG A 211 12.49 -8.35 -0.96
C ARG A 211 13.10 -8.21 -2.36
N GLY A 212 14.06 -7.34 -2.48
CA GLY A 212 14.71 -7.01 -3.75
C GLY A 212 13.96 -5.95 -4.59
N PHE A 213 12.91 -5.33 -4.02
CA PHE A 213 12.33 -4.11 -4.59
C PHE A 213 13.23 -2.92 -4.22
N PRO A 214 13.31 -1.89 -5.06
CA PRO A 214 14.06 -0.68 -4.72
C PRO A 214 13.39 0.10 -3.58
N ALA A 215 14.16 1.00 -2.96
CA ALA A 215 13.58 2.02 -2.08
C ALA A 215 12.62 2.91 -2.90
N LEU A 216 11.43 3.26 -2.35
CA LEU A 216 10.44 4.02 -3.13
C LEU A 216 10.95 5.41 -3.51
N SER A 217 11.84 6.01 -2.69
CA SER A 217 12.50 7.28 -3.01
C SER A 217 13.28 7.25 -4.34
N THR A 218 13.67 6.07 -4.81
CA THR A 218 14.43 5.90 -6.07
C THR A 218 13.56 5.57 -7.27
N ILE A 219 12.25 5.32 -7.09
CA ILE A 219 11.34 5.02 -8.19
C ILE A 219 11.06 6.31 -8.97
N PRO A 220 11.24 6.31 -10.31
CA PRO A 220 10.83 7.45 -11.13
C PRO A 220 9.32 7.72 -11.01
N THR A 221 8.95 9.00 -11.07
CA THR A 221 7.55 9.45 -10.92
C THR A 221 6.81 9.62 -12.24
N ARG A 222 7.44 9.26 -13.35
CA ARG A 222 6.83 9.15 -14.67
C ARG A 222 6.75 7.68 -15.05
N GLY A 223 5.56 7.20 -15.36
CA GLY A 223 5.36 5.80 -15.73
C GLY A 223 3.92 5.50 -16.11
N ARG A 224 3.64 4.26 -16.42
CA ARG A 224 2.32 3.77 -16.78
C ARG A 224 1.43 3.60 -15.55
N VAL A 225 0.13 3.58 -15.80
CA VAL A 225 -0.91 3.22 -14.85
C VAL A 225 -1.51 1.88 -15.29
N GLY A 226 -1.86 1.04 -14.32
CA GLY A 226 -2.46 -0.25 -14.64
C GLY A 226 -3.31 -0.82 -13.53
N PHE A 227 -3.88 -1.98 -13.79
CA PHE A 227 -4.70 -2.72 -12.84
C PHE A 227 -4.29 -4.18 -12.81
N GLN A 228 -4.33 -4.78 -11.63
CA GLN A 228 -4.18 -6.22 -11.46
C GLN A 228 -5.44 -6.92 -12.00
N GLY A 229 -5.26 -8.08 -12.64
CA GLY A 229 -6.35 -8.94 -13.07
C GLY A 229 -7.02 -9.68 -11.91
N LYS A 230 -7.62 -10.82 -12.21
CA LYS A 230 -8.17 -11.71 -11.19
C LYS A 230 -7.05 -12.38 -10.42
N HIS A 231 -6.99 -12.11 -9.12
CA HIS A 231 -6.09 -12.85 -8.25
C HIS A 231 -6.87 -14.02 -7.63
N GLU A 232 -6.35 -15.25 -7.77
CA GLU A 232 -7.04 -16.47 -7.30
C GLU A 232 -8.50 -16.57 -7.79
N ASP A 233 -8.72 -16.31 -9.11
CA ASP A 233 -10.00 -16.35 -9.80
C ASP A 233 -11.06 -15.31 -9.36
N THR A 234 -10.75 -14.43 -8.46
CA THR A 234 -11.60 -13.32 -8.03
C THR A 234 -10.98 -11.99 -8.37
N GLY A 235 -11.78 -10.97 -8.62
CA GLY A 235 -11.25 -9.70 -9.08
C GLY A 235 -12.18 -8.52 -8.86
N VAL A 236 -12.02 -7.56 -9.71
CA VAL A 236 -12.66 -6.25 -9.66
C VAL A 236 -13.38 -5.96 -10.97
N VAL A 237 -14.47 -5.24 -10.89
CA VAL A 237 -15.15 -4.62 -12.05
C VAL A 237 -14.94 -3.11 -11.94
N LEU A 238 -14.52 -2.47 -13.02
CA LEU A 238 -14.15 -1.06 -13.07
C LEU A 238 -15.09 -0.27 -13.99
N LYS A 239 -15.45 0.94 -13.59
CA LYS A 239 -16.13 1.91 -14.45
C LYS A 239 -15.60 3.32 -14.23
N TYR A 240 -15.86 4.23 -15.17
CA TYR A 240 -15.43 5.62 -15.11
C TYR A 240 -13.94 5.80 -14.81
N VAL A 241 -13.11 4.87 -15.32
CA VAL A 241 -11.65 4.96 -15.15
C VAL A 241 -11.14 6.11 -16.00
N ARG A 242 -10.80 7.23 -15.36
CA ARG A 242 -10.41 8.48 -16.01
C ARG A 242 -9.18 9.09 -15.37
N ILE A 243 -8.43 9.83 -16.16
CA ILE A 243 -7.19 10.46 -15.74
C ILE A 243 -7.15 11.91 -16.24
N ALA A 244 -6.54 12.80 -15.45
CA ALA A 244 -6.26 14.16 -15.86
C ALA A 244 -4.86 14.59 -15.40
N SER A 245 -4.20 15.43 -16.18
CA SER A 245 -2.90 16.01 -15.82
C SER A 245 -3.07 17.06 -14.71
N LEU A 246 -2.14 17.04 -13.76
CA LEU A 246 -1.95 18.11 -12.78
C LEU A 246 -0.82 19.03 -13.29
N HIS A 247 -1.05 20.33 -13.22
CA HIS A 247 -0.12 21.40 -13.66
C HIS A 247 0.54 22.05 -12.45
#